data_c074ce2635f415e28c4ecfd1c4b819bc
#
_entry.id   c074ce2635f415e28c4ecfd1c4b819bc
#
_cell.length_a   1.000
_cell.length_b   1.000
_cell.length_c   1.000
_cell.angle_alpha   90.00
_cell.angle_beta   90.00
_cell.angle_gamma   90.00
#
_symmetry.space_group_name_H-M   'P 1'
#
loop_
_entity.id
_entity.type
_entity.pdbx_description
1 polymer ?
#
loop_
_entity_poly.entity_id
_entity_poly.type
_entity_poly.pdbx_seq_one_letter_code
_entity_poly.pdbx_strand_id
1 'polypeptide(L)'
;MTYAYLNITTPQHNNIFTPPQHNNTSTSYLTTSTSHHNNIFTTPQHNNITHMIYRKLTEDEISTLQANSCWAEDWQRIEVSEDFEPRFFHRVMFYGDIRLGAFTDNVEVSRGFMKHSGVNNATLRNVTIGNNCLIENISGYINNYTIGDDCIISNVCTMETTDGATYGEGNLISVLNEVGEGNLILFHGLTSQVAALMVKHFHNRPLKDTIRRLIREEIERTAPDMAAIGNRVKIVNTKEITNTVIYDDCEIAGAARLSDCTLMSNSNASVYIGTGVICENSIIGDGSSIINSVKMQDCFVGEACK
;
A
#
# COMPACT_ATOMS: atom_id res chain seq x y z
N MET A 1 27.33 -9.58 -1.33
CA MET A 1 27.13 -8.37 -2.16
C MET A 1 26.53 -8.83 -3.48
N THR A 2 25.24 -8.74 -3.64
CA THR A 2 24.54 -9.15 -4.86
C THR A 2 24.04 -7.88 -5.53
N TYR A 3 24.59 -7.53 -6.65
CA TYR A 3 24.20 -6.37 -7.43
C TYR A 3 22.88 -6.68 -8.17
N ALA A 4 21.83 -5.90 -7.92
CA ALA A 4 20.63 -5.96 -8.72
C ALA A 4 20.85 -5.15 -10.01
N TYR A 5 20.88 -5.83 -11.15
CA TYR A 5 20.90 -5.18 -12.45
C TYR A 5 19.49 -4.75 -12.82
N LEU A 6 19.34 -3.46 -13.06
CA LEU A 6 18.10 -2.89 -13.60
C LEU A 6 18.02 -3.26 -15.08
N ASN A 7 17.24 -4.28 -15.45
CA ASN A 7 16.97 -4.58 -16.86
C ASN A 7 15.88 -3.64 -17.38
N ILE A 8 16.30 -2.61 -18.10
CA ILE A 8 15.40 -1.72 -18.82
C ILE A 8 15.15 -2.36 -20.21
N THR A 9 14.03 -3.05 -20.38
CA THR A 9 13.56 -3.45 -21.71
C THR A 9 12.62 -2.39 -22.25
N THR A 10 13.10 -1.61 -23.21
CA THR A 10 12.26 -0.69 -23.99
C THR A 10 11.55 -1.47 -25.09
N PRO A 11 10.24 -1.29 -25.30
CA PRO A 11 9.57 -1.81 -26.51
C PRO A 11 10.05 -1.03 -27.72
N GLN A 12 10.54 -1.75 -28.74
CA GLN A 12 10.84 -1.15 -30.03
C GLN A 12 9.54 -0.89 -30.78
N HIS A 13 9.16 0.37 -30.93
CA HIS A 13 8.20 0.79 -31.94
C HIS A 13 8.97 1.39 -33.12
N ASN A 14 8.98 0.65 -34.23
CA ASN A 14 9.37 1.16 -35.53
C ASN A 14 8.29 2.11 -36.03
N ASN A 15 8.54 3.41 -36.06
CA ASN A 15 7.78 4.34 -36.87
C ASN A 15 8.73 5.19 -37.70
N ILE A 16 8.59 4.98 -39.00
CA ILE A 16 9.25 5.71 -40.08
C ILE A 16 8.66 7.13 -40.13
N PHE A 17 9.50 8.13 -39.82
CA PHE A 17 9.14 9.54 -40.00
C PHE A 17 9.44 10.00 -41.43
N THR A 18 8.42 10.44 -42.16
CA THR A 18 8.54 11.35 -43.30
C THR A 18 8.14 12.76 -42.87
N PRO A 19 8.90 13.81 -43.20
CA PRO A 19 8.60 15.17 -42.80
C PRO A 19 7.55 15.81 -43.71
N PRO A 20 6.59 16.61 -43.18
CA PRO A 20 5.73 17.42 -44.01
C PRO A 20 6.33 18.79 -44.25
N GLN A 21 6.13 19.29 -45.45
CA GLN A 21 6.50 20.62 -45.94
C GLN A 21 5.59 21.72 -45.37
N HIS A 22 6.19 22.91 -45.22
CA HIS A 22 5.57 24.16 -44.81
C HIS A 22 4.43 24.59 -45.74
N ASN A 23 3.33 25.08 -45.15
CA ASN A 23 2.58 26.25 -45.69
C ASN A 23 1.96 27.03 -44.53
N ASN A 24 2.30 28.31 -44.55
CA ASN A 24 1.75 29.39 -43.69
C ASN A 24 0.28 29.63 -44.00
N THR A 25 -0.55 29.75 -42.97
CA THR A 25 -1.55 30.84 -42.84
C THR A 25 -2.07 30.90 -41.41
N SER A 26 -2.07 32.10 -40.91
CA SER A 26 -2.58 32.55 -39.62
C SER A 26 -4.08 32.36 -39.47
N THR A 27 -4.57 32.02 -38.31
CA THR A 27 -5.56 32.77 -37.51
C THR A 27 -5.98 31.96 -36.26
N SER A 28 -5.90 32.67 -35.15
CA SER A 28 -6.40 32.40 -33.80
C SER A 28 -7.60 31.47 -33.65
N TYR A 29 -7.48 30.54 -32.69
CA TYR A 29 -8.46 30.30 -31.64
C TYR A 29 -7.79 29.54 -30.48
N LEU A 30 -7.55 30.28 -29.40
CA LEU A 30 -7.31 29.70 -28.07
C LEU A 30 -8.62 29.04 -27.61
N THR A 31 -8.71 27.74 -27.67
CA THR A 31 -9.64 26.98 -26.86
C THR A 31 -8.85 26.10 -25.94
N THR A 32 -8.91 26.44 -24.69
CA THR A 32 -8.46 25.69 -23.52
C THR A 32 -8.98 24.25 -23.57
N SER A 33 -8.12 23.30 -23.88
CA SER A 33 -8.35 21.92 -23.48
C SER A 33 -7.47 21.64 -22.25
N THR A 34 -7.94 22.08 -21.09
CA THR A 34 -7.54 21.53 -19.81
C THR A 34 -8.20 20.18 -19.68
N SER A 35 -7.52 19.14 -20.04
CA SER A 35 -7.95 17.79 -19.65
C SER A 35 -6.76 16.84 -19.60
N HIS A 36 -6.57 16.24 -18.44
CA HIS A 36 -5.96 14.95 -18.20
C HIS A 36 -4.44 14.87 -18.03
N HIS A 37 -3.86 15.77 -17.23
CA HIS A 37 -2.51 15.52 -16.69
C HIS A 37 -2.40 15.78 -15.17
N ASN A 38 -3.51 15.72 -14.43
CA ASN A 38 -3.51 16.00 -12.98
C ASN A 38 -3.89 14.81 -12.10
N ASN A 39 -3.48 13.58 -12.43
CA ASN A 39 -3.68 12.45 -11.51
C ASN A 39 -2.55 11.44 -11.56
N ILE A 40 -1.30 11.88 -11.59
CA ILE A 40 -0.15 10.96 -11.53
C ILE A 40 0.23 10.63 -10.09
N PHE A 41 -0.27 11.38 -9.11
CA PHE A 41 0.06 11.18 -7.69
C PHE A 41 -1.22 11.16 -6.83
N THR A 42 -2.10 10.21 -7.07
CA THR A 42 -3.11 9.89 -6.06
C THR A 42 -2.51 8.88 -5.10
N THR A 43 -2.10 9.35 -3.93
CA THR A 43 -2.12 8.51 -2.72
C THR A 43 -3.45 7.75 -2.73
N PRO A 44 -3.49 6.47 -2.30
CA PRO A 44 -4.76 5.78 -2.12
C PRO A 44 -5.61 6.71 -1.28
N GLN A 45 -6.65 7.25 -1.89
CA GLN A 45 -7.57 8.04 -1.12
C GLN A 45 -8.32 7.04 -0.23
N HIS A 46 -7.95 6.96 1.04
CA HIS A 46 -8.73 6.30 2.08
C HIS A 46 -10.08 7.02 2.29
N ASN A 47 -10.60 7.66 1.23
CA ASN A 47 -11.76 8.54 1.28
C ASN A 47 -13.07 7.82 1.56
N ASN A 48 -13.12 6.48 1.49
CA ASN A 48 -14.35 5.76 1.74
C ASN A 48 -14.59 5.48 3.24
N ILE A 49 -13.55 5.41 4.06
CA ILE A 49 -13.69 5.18 5.51
C ILE A 49 -14.10 6.47 6.23
N THR A 50 -13.79 7.63 5.69
CA THR A 50 -14.05 8.94 6.31
C THR A 50 -15.54 9.36 6.32
N HIS A 51 -16.40 8.69 5.56
CA HIS A 51 -17.84 8.98 5.51
C HIS A 51 -18.73 7.97 6.24
N MET A 52 -18.15 6.94 6.84
CA MET A 52 -18.92 6.01 7.66
C MET A 52 -19.39 6.67 8.96
N ILE A 53 -20.67 6.53 9.25
CA ILE A 53 -21.22 6.91 10.54
C ILE A 53 -20.92 5.75 11.51
N TYR A 54 -20.16 6.05 12.55
CA TYR A 54 -19.85 5.09 13.61
C TYR A 54 -20.66 5.39 14.85
N ARG A 55 -21.05 4.34 15.57
CA ARG A 55 -21.71 4.39 16.87
C ARG A 55 -20.98 3.50 17.88
N LYS A 56 -21.27 3.70 19.14
CA LYS A 56 -20.79 2.80 20.19
C LYS A 56 -21.57 1.47 20.16
N LEU A 57 -20.95 0.43 20.68
CA LEU A 57 -21.59 -0.87 20.88
C LEU A 57 -22.76 -0.77 21.86
N THR A 58 -23.82 -1.50 21.60
CA THR A 58 -24.91 -1.72 22.54
C THR A 58 -24.56 -2.81 23.55
N GLU A 59 -25.27 -2.85 24.68
CA GLU A 59 -25.05 -3.91 25.70
C GLU A 59 -25.34 -5.31 25.17
N ASP A 60 -26.31 -5.48 24.25
CA ASP A 60 -26.63 -6.75 23.62
C ASP A 60 -25.50 -7.22 22.68
N GLU A 61 -24.91 -6.29 21.93
CA GLU A 61 -23.76 -6.56 21.07
C GLU A 61 -22.53 -6.96 21.89
N ILE A 62 -22.26 -6.25 22.98
CA ILE A 62 -21.18 -6.59 23.92
C ILE A 62 -21.38 -7.99 24.49
N SER A 63 -22.62 -8.29 24.94
CA SER A 63 -22.95 -9.60 25.48
C SER A 63 -22.75 -10.72 24.44
N THR A 64 -23.12 -10.47 23.19
CA THR A 64 -22.92 -11.41 22.09
C THR A 64 -21.42 -11.61 21.79
N LEU A 65 -20.63 -10.54 21.73
CA LEU A 65 -19.17 -10.63 21.55
C LEU A 65 -18.52 -11.41 22.69
N GLN A 66 -18.91 -11.18 23.94
CA GLN A 66 -18.41 -11.93 25.10
C GLN A 66 -18.79 -13.43 25.02
N ALA A 67 -20.02 -13.74 24.61
CA ALA A 67 -20.45 -15.12 24.39
C ALA A 67 -19.64 -15.82 23.29
N ASN A 68 -19.19 -15.07 22.27
CA ASN A 68 -18.30 -15.54 21.22
C ASN A 68 -16.81 -15.56 21.63
N SER A 69 -16.52 -15.45 22.94
CA SER A 69 -15.17 -15.43 23.49
C SER A 69 -14.32 -14.23 23.01
N CYS A 70 -14.95 -13.10 22.71
CA CYS A 70 -14.26 -11.85 22.49
C CYS A 70 -14.03 -11.11 23.81
N TRP A 71 -12.98 -10.32 23.86
CA TRP A 71 -12.60 -9.52 25.02
C TRP A 71 -12.12 -8.13 24.57
N ALA A 72 -12.36 -7.13 25.37
CA ALA A 72 -11.86 -5.78 25.13
C ALA A 72 -11.24 -5.19 26.39
N GLU A 73 -10.14 -4.44 26.22
CA GLU A 73 -9.57 -3.63 27.30
C GLU A 73 -10.59 -2.59 27.80
N ASP A 74 -11.28 -1.94 26.86
CA ASP A 74 -12.36 -0.99 27.12
C ASP A 74 -13.38 -1.03 25.97
N TRP A 75 -14.57 -1.54 26.23
CA TRP A 75 -15.68 -1.61 25.26
C TRP A 75 -16.12 -0.23 24.76
N GLN A 76 -15.90 0.84 25.54
CA GLN A 76 -16.27 2.21 25.15
C GLN A 76 -15.35 2.79 24.07
N ARG A 77 -14.18 2.17 23.83
CA ARG A 77 -13.25 2.57 22.78
C ARG A 77 -13.51 1.89 21.45
N ILE A 78 -14.52 1.03 21.38
CA ILE A 78 -14.92 0.36 20.16
C ILE A 78 -16.08 1.13 19.52
N GLU A 79 -15.91 1.47 18.25
CA GLU A 79 -16.90 2.11 17.40
C GLU A 79 -17.23 1.18 16.23
N VAL A 80 -18.51 1.07 15.90
CA VAL A 80 -19.00 0.16 14.86
C VAL A 80 -19.94 0.88 13.90
N SER A 81 -20.03 0.39 12.66
CA SER A 81 -21.02 0.88 11.70
C SER A 81 -22.45 0.58 12.19
N GLU A 82 -23.44 1.23 11.58
CA GLU A 82 -24.85 0.97 11.92
C GLU A 82 -25.27 -0.48 11.66
N ASP A 83 -24.76 -1.09 10.58
CA ASP A 83 -25.06 -2.46 10.16
C ASP A 83 -24.07 -3.49 10.74
N PHE A 84 -23.45 -3.20 11.87
CA PHE A 84 -22.52 -4.12 12.53
C PHE A 84 -23.24 -5.35 13.07
N GLU A 85 -22.68 -6.54 12.80
CA GLU A 85 -23.19 -7.82 13.30
C GLU A 85 -22.15 -8.57 14.16
N PRO A 86 -22.33 -8.64 15.48
CA PRO A 86 -21.35 -9.24 16.39
C PRO A 86 -21.19 -10.77 16.24
N ARG A 87 -22.17 -11.44 15.61
CA ARG A 87 -22.15 -12.91 15.41
C ARG A 87 -20.99 -13.41 14.54
N PHE A 88 -20.35 -12.54 13.77
CA PHE A 88 -19.23 -12.91 12.91
C PHE A 88 -17.86 -12.62 13.54
N PHE A 89 -17.84 -12.33 14.82
CA PHE A 89 -16.63 -12.08 15.60
C PHE A 89 -16.44 -13.18 16.63
N HIS A 90 -15.31 -13.91 16.57
CA HIS A 90 -15.03 -14.99 17.50
C HIS A 90 -13.58 -14.97 17.98
N ARG A 91 -13.36 -15.08 19.28
CA ARG A 91 -12.04 -15.10 19.91
C ARG A 91 -11.16 -13.92 19.47
N VAL A 92 -11.71 -12.72 19.55
CA VAL A 92 -11.00 -11.48 19.22
C VAL A 92 -10.68 -10.72 20.50
N MET A 93 -9.44 -10.25 20.61
CA MET A 93 -9.00 -9.36 21.67
C MET A 93 -8.83 -7.95 21.12
N PHE A 94 -9.51 -6.99 21.73
CA PHE A 94 -9.50 -5.59 21.31
C PHE A 94 -8.75 -4.73 22.32
N TYR A 95 -7.80 -3.94 21.85
CA TYR A 95 -7.02 -2.98 22.61
C TYR A 95 -7.05 -1.60 21.95
N GLY A 96 -7.09 -0.55 22.78
CA GLY A 96 -7.06 0.83 22.29
C GLY A 96 -8.30 1.19 21.45
N ASP A 97 -8.11 2.04 20.44
CA ASP A 97 -9.20 2.56 19.61
C ASP A 97 -9.47 1.61 18.43
N ILE A 98 -10.68 1.11 18.35
CA ILE A 98 -11.12 0.16 17.31
C ILE A 98 -12.31 0.72 16.56
N ARG A 99 -12.27 0.66 15.22
CA ARG A 99 -13.41 0.97 14.34
C ARG A 99 -13.68 -0.20 13.42
N LEU A 100 -14.93 -0.63 13.34
CA LEU A 100 -15.36 -1.79 12.56
C LEU A 100 -16.48 -1.38 11.61
N GLY A 101 -16.30 -1.71 10.33
CA GLY A 101 -17.31 -1.56 9.29
C GLY A 101 -18.43 -2.57 9.40
N ALA A 102 -19.21 -2.72 8.34
CA ALA A 102 -20.25 -3.74 8.21
C ALA A 102 -19.67 -5.06 7.67
N PHE A 103 -20.20 -6.19 8.15
CA PHE A 103 -19.76 -7.54 7.74
C PHE A 103 -20.99 -8.34 7.28
N THR A 104 -21.51 -7.99 6.12
CA THR A 104 -22.78 -8.50 5.60
C THR A 104 -22.62 -9.52 4.47
N ASP A 105 -21.47 -9.53 3.80
CA ASP A 105 -21.27 -10.30 2.60
C ASP A 105 -20.31 -11.48 2.77
N ASN A 106 -20.31 -12.36 1.78
CA ASN A 106 -19.34 -13.43 1.66
C ASN A 106 -18.17 -12.98 0.79
N VAL A 107 -16.97 -13.39 1.14
CA VAL A 107 -15.73 -13.15 0.39
C VAL A 107 -15.22 -14.45 -0.24
N GLU A 108 -14.68 -14.39 -1.44
CA GLU A 108 -14.09 -15.53 -2.14
C GLU A 108 -12.64 -15.74 -1.68
N VAL A 109 -12.42 -16.71 -0.80
CA VAL A 109 -11.08 -17.05 -0.27
C VAL A 109 -10.21 -17.71 -1.32
N SER A 110 -10.82 -18.62 -2.09
CA SER A 110 -10.24 -19.27 -3.26
C SER A 110 -11.35 -19.60 -4.25
N ARG A 111 -10.98 -19.88 -5.50
CA ARG A 111 -11.93 -20.09 -6.57
C ARG A 111 -13.08 -21.05 -6.19
N GLY A 112 -14.30 -20.50 -6.11
CA GLY A 112 -15.50 -21.24 -5.73
C GLY A 112 -15.66 -21.52 -4.24
N PHE A 113 -14.75 -21.08 -3.41
CA PHE A 113 -14.84 -21.23 -1.94
C PHE A 113 -15.16 -19.89 -1.29
N MET A 114 -16.40 -19.73 -0.86
CA MET A 114 -16.90 -18.53 -0.19
C MET A 114 -16.89 -18.72 1.32
N LYS A 115 -16.50 -17.70 2.05
CA LYS A 115 -16.64 -17.58 3.51
C LYS A 115 -17.32 -16.27 3.85
N HIS A 116 -18.10 -16.25 4.92
CA HIS A 116 -18.66 -15.01 5.41
C HIS A 116 -17.54 -14.09 5.95
N SER A 117 -17.65 -12.79 5.66
CA SER A 117 -16.78 -11.77 6.24
C SER A 117 -16.87 -11.77 7.77
N GLY A 118 -15.83 -11.37 8.43
CA GLY A 118 -15.78 -11.37 9.90
C GLY A 118 -14.37 -11.44 10.45
N VAL A 119 -14.25 -11.43 11.77
CA VAL A 119 -12.94 -11.50 12.43
C VAL A 119 -12.90 -12.70 13.38
N ASN A 120 -11.92 -13.58 13.17
CA ASN A 120 -11.79 -14.83 13.91
C ASN A 120 -10.35 -15.04 14.40
N ASN A 121 -10.19 -15.28 15.71
CA ASN A 121 -8.90 -15.59 16.29
C ASN A 121 -7.82 -14.53 15.97
N ALA A 122 -8.02 -13.31 16.49
CA ALA A 122 -7.15 -12.17 16.24
C ALA A 122 -6.98 -11.29 17.48
N THR A 123 -5.83 -10.63 17.58
CA THR A 123 -5.57 -9.54 18.52
C THR A 123 -5.43 -8.24 17.74
N LEU A 124 -6.24 -7.26 18.04
CA LEU A 124 -6.32 -5.98 17.35
C LEU A 124 -6.03 -4.82 18.31
N ARG A 125 -5.17 -3.88 17.93
CA ARG A 125 -4.86 -2.69 18.70
C ARG A 125 -4.80 -1.46 17.79
N ASN A 126 -5.59 -0.43 18.12
CA ASN A 126 -5.67 0.82 17.34
C ASN A 126 -5.88 0.53 15.82
N VAL A 127 -6.93 -0.20 15.49
CA VAL A 127 -7.19 -0.65 14.11
C VAL A 127 -8.54 -0.16 13.63
N THR A 128 -8.56 0.35 12.40
CA THR A 128 -9.80 0.60 11.65
C THR A 128 -9.94 -0.47 10.58
N ILE A 129 -11.07 -1.17 10.53
CA ILE A 129 -11.39 -2.21 9.54
C ILE A 129 -12.61 -1.76 8.74
N GLY A 130 -12.48 -1.75 7.42
CA GLY A 130 -13.54 -1.45 6.48
C GLY A 130 -14.60 -2.54 6.40
N ASN A 131 -15.45 -2.45 5.38
CA ASN A 131 -16.57 -3.39 5.19
C ASN A 131 -16.10 -4.74 4.64
N ASN A 132 -16.86 -5.78 4.96
CA ASN A 132 -16.75 -7.11 4.36
C ASN A 132 -15.36 -7.74 4.40
N CYS A 133 -14.54 -7.36 5.35
CA CYS A 133 -13.22 -7.96 5.53
C CYS A 133 -13.31 -9.35 6.17
N LEU A 134 -12.43 -10.26 5.77
CA LEU A 134 -12.21 -11.53 6.44
C LEU A 134 -10.81 -11.52 7.08
N ILE A 135 -10.77 -11.44 8.42
CA ILE A 135 -9.51 -11.47 9.18
C ILE A 135 -9.52 -12.70 10.06
N GLU A 136 -8.57 -13.61 9.84
CA GLU A 136 -8.56 -14.86 10.58
C GLU A 136 -7.16 -15.36 10.90
N ASN A 137 -7.01 -15.99 12.07
CA ASN A 137 -5.78 -16.64 12.51
C ASN A 137 -4.57 -15.71 12.52
N ILE A 138 -4.71 -14.60 13.21
CA ILE A 138 -3.60 -13.69 13.49
C ILE A 138 -2.91 -14.21 14.76
N SER A 139 -1.76 -14.86 14.59
CA SER A 139 -1.08 -15.55 15.70
C SER A 139 -0.36 -14.58 16.66
N GLY A 140 -0.02 -13.39 16.22
CA GLY A 140 0.48 -12.30 17.02
C GLY A 140 -0.59 -11.21 17.18
N TYR A 141 -0.43 -10.10 16.46
CA TYR A 141 -1.37 -8.98 16.52
C TYR A 141 -1.37 -8.14 15.24
N ILE A 142 -2.41 -7.32 15.10
CA ILE A 142 -2.46 -6.18 14.17
C ILE A 142 -2.50 -4.91 15.01
N ASN A 143 -1.55 -3.99 14.79
CA ASN A 143 -1.37 -2.77 15.56
C ASN A 143 -1.16 -1.54 14.68
N ASN A 144 -1.92 -0.48 14.95
CA ASN A 144 -1.81 0.81 14.25
C ASN A 144 -1.95 0.66 12.72
N TYR A 145 -3.06 0.06 12.26
CA TYR A 145 -3.37 -0.12 10.83
C TYR A 145 -4.78 0.35 10.49
N THR A 146 -4.90 0.95 9.31
CA THR A 146 -6.19 1.15 8.64
C THR A 146 -6.32 0.13 7.51
N ILE A 147 -7.40 -0.65 7.50
CA ILE A 147 -7.67 -1.70 6.53
C ILE A 147 -8.92 -1.30 5.73
N GLY A 148 -8.81 -1.27 4.40
CA GLY A 148 -9.90 -0.94 3.49
C GLY A 148 -10.97 -2.02 3.40
N ASP A 149 -11.86 -1.87 2.44
CA ASP A 149 -13.00 -2.77 2.24
C ASP A 149 -12.59 -4.07 1.51
N ASP A 150 -13.37 -5.13 1.69
CA ASP A 150 -13.26 -6.41 0.99
C ASP A 150 -11.89 -7.10 1.10
N CYS A 151 -11.17 -6.85 2.19
CA CYS A 151 -9.84 -7.42 2.40
C CYS A 151 -9.89 -8.81 3.01
N ILE A 152 -8.93 -9.66 2.63
CA ILE A 152 -8.71 -10.99 3.20
C ILE A 152 -7.34 -11.03 3.86
N ILE A 153 -7.29 -11.17 5.19
CA ILE A 153 -6.04 -11.29 5.95
C ILE A 153 -6.10 -12.58 6.76
N SER A 154 -5.31 -13.55 6.38
CA SER A 154 -5.38 -14.91 6.97
C SER A 154 -4.01 -15.51 7.23
N ASN A 155 -3.85 -16.14 8.38
CA ASN A 155 -2.62 -16.80 8.81
C ASN A 155 -1.41 -15.85 8.78
N VAL A 156 -1.56 -14.66 9.35
CA VAL A 156 -0.50 -13.67 9.50
C VAL A 156 -0.02 -13.67 10.95
N CYS A 157 1.30 -13.58 11.15
CA CYS A 157 1.80 -13.51 12.52
C CYS A 157 1.64 -12.10 13.07
N THR A 158 2.34 -11.13 12.52
CA THR A 158 2.35 -9.76 13.05
C THR A 158 2.20 -8.73 11.93
N MET A 159 1.36 -7.73 12.18
CA MET A 159 1.26 -6.54 11.35
C MET A 159 1.29 -5.31 12.26
N GLU A 160 2.25 -4.40 12.06
CA GLU A 160 2.34 -3.21 12.90
C GLU A 160 2.90 -1.99 12.19
N THR A 161 2.45 -0.83 12.63
CA THR A 161 3.10 0.45 12.35
C THR A 161 3.74 0.96 13.62
N THR A 162 5.02 1.27 13.54
CA THR A 162 5.81 1.84 14.65
C THR A 162 6.08 3.31 14.42
N ASP A 163 6.45 4.02 15.49
CA ASP A 163 6.85 5.41 15.38
C ASP A 163 8.07 5.57 14.47
N GLY A 164 8.04 6.58 13.61
CA GLY A 164 9.12 6.87 12.68
C GLY A 164 9.14 5.98 11.43
N ALA A 165 8.02 5.31 11.10
CA ALA A 165 7.86 4.56 9.85
C ALA A 165 8.16 5.43 8.62
N THR A 166 8.96 4.93 7.71
CA THR A 166 9.31 5.61 6.46
C THR A 166 8.53 5.10 5.26
N TYR A 167 7.97 3.91 5.37
CA TYR A 167 7.28 3.23 4.26
C TYR A 167 8.15 3.02 3.01
N GLY A 168 9.50 3.00 3.18
CA GLY A 168 10.46 2.93 2.08
C GLY A 168 10.78 4.27 1.44
N GLU A 169 10.16 5.35 1.89
CA GLU A 169 10.34 6.68 1.32
C GLU A 169 11.50 7.45 1.96
N GLY A 170 12.12 8.35 1.20
CA GLY A 170 13.20 9.20 1.68
C GLY A 170 14.57 8.54 1.74
N ASN A 171 14.69 7.24 1.51
CA ASN A 171 15.95 6.52 1.52
C ASN A 171 16.85 6.96 0.37
N LEU A 172 18.14 7.14 0.67
CA LEU A 172 19.15 7.45 -0.33
C LEU A 172 19.78 6.18 -0.88
N ILE A 173 19.63 5.97 -2.19
CA ILE A 173 20.25 4.84 -2.88
C ILE A 173 21.31 5.29 -3.86
N SER A 174 22.41 4.54 -3.95
CA SER A 174 23.53 4.78 -4.86
C SER A 174 23.40 3.85 -6.06
N VAL A 175 22.85 4.33 -7.18
CA VAL A 175 22.43 3.48 -8.31
C VAL A 175 23.47 3.36 -9.41
N LEU A 176 24.21 4.42 -9.69
CA LEU A 176 25.12 4.49 -10.87
C LEU A 176 26.53 4.92 -10.52
N ASN A 177 26.90 4.97 -9.28
CA ASN A 177 28.19 5.54 -8.90
C ASN A 177 28.89 4.74 -7.80
N GLU A 178 29.94 4.04 -8.16
CA GLU A 178 30.81 3.33 -7.22
C GLU A 178 31.53 4.26 -6.22
N VAL A 179 31.62 5.56 -6.52
CA VAL A 179 32.28 6.58 -5.69
C VAL A 179 31.33 7.28 -4.72
N GLY A 180 30.03 6.95 -4.69
CA GLY A 180 29.08 7.44 -3.71
C GLY A 180 28.45 8.82 -3.98
N GLU A 181 28.62 9.40 -5.18
CA GLU A 181 27.94 10.62 -5.59
C GLU A 181 26.79 10.33 -6.58
N GLY A 182 25.79 11.20 -6.66
CA GLY A 182 24.63 11.00 -7.55
C GLY A 182 23.55 10.10 -6.95
N ASN A 183 23.41 10.10 -5.62
CA ASN A 183 22.38 9.31 -4.93
C ASN A 183 20.98 9.76 -5.32
N LEU A 184 20.10 8.79 -5.56
CA LEU A 184 18.67 8.96 -5.71
C LEU A 184 17.97 8.93 -4.35
N ILE A 185 16.86 9.64 -4.25
CA ILE A 185 15.93 9.53 -3.13
C ILE A 185 14.79 8.64 -3.59
N LEU A 186 14.52 7.56 -2.84
CA LEU A 186 13.32 6.74 -3.05
C LEU A 186 12.07 7.51 -2.64
N PHE A 187 11.08 7.54 -3.49
CA PHE A 187 9.75 8.04 -3.20
C PHE A 187 8.76 7.49 -4.23
N HIS A 188 7.49 7.43 -3.89
CA HIS A 188 6.44 6.84 -4.74
C HIS A 188 6.34 7.47 -6.14
N GLY A 189 6.71 8.75 -6.30
CA GLY A 189 6.75 9.45 -7.60
C GLY A 189 8.05 9.27 -8.39
N LEU A 190 8.94 8.36 -8.00
CA LEU A 190 10.19 8.12 -8.69
C LEU A 190 9.94 7.42 -10.04
N THR A 191 10.30 8.11 -11.11
CA THR A 191 10.26 7.57 -12.48
C THR A 191 11.66 7.52 -13.06
N SER A 192 11.85 6.77 -14.14
CA SER A 192 13.14 6.71 -14.86
C SER A 192 13.61 8.09 -15.32
N GLN A 193 12.67 8.99 -15.67
CA GLN A 193 12.98 10.36 -16.10
C GLN A 193 13.46 11.21 -14.90
N VAL A 194 12.81 11.10 -13.74
CA VAL A 194 13.21 11.79 -12.52
C VAL A 194 14.58 11.27 -12.06
N ALA A 195 14.76 9.95 -12.06
CA ALA A 195 16.05 9.33 -11.73
C ALA A 195 17.18 9.82 -12.66
N ALA A 196 16.96 9.82 -13.97
CA ALA A 196 17.92 10.32 -14.96
C ALA A 196 18.24 11.80 -14.75
N LEU A 197 17.24 12.63 -14.44
CA LEU A 197 17.45 14.05 -14.13
C LEU A 197 18.34 14.23 -12.90
N MET A 198 18.05 13.50 -11.83
CA MET A 198 18.81 13.55 -10.57
C MET A 198 20.26 13.12 -10.78
N VAL A 199 20.50 12.01 -11.48
CA VAL A 199 21.84 11.47 -11.74
C VAL A 199 22.62 12.35 -12.70
N LYS A 200 22.03 12.78 -13.81
CA LYS A 200 22.71 13.62 -14.83
C LYS A 200 23.14 14.98 -14.27
N HIS A 201 22.39 15.53 -13.36
CA HIS A 201 22.62 16.89 -12.83
C HIS A 201 23.10 16.90 -11.38
N PHE A 202 23.63 15.80 -10.85
CA PHE A 202 24.09 15.70 -9.46
C PHE A 202 25.12 16.76 -9.05
N HIS A 203 25.92 17.25 -10.00
CA HIS A 203 26.92 18.29 -9.81
C HIS A 203 26.31 19.71 -9.70
N ASN A 204 25.09 19.90 -10.19
CA ASN A 204 24.37 21.20 -10.10
C ASN A 204 23.71 21.32 -8.71
N ARG A 205 24.44 21.88 -7.75
CA ARG A 205 23.98 21.98 -6.35
C ARG A 205 22.62 22.68 -6.21
N PRO A 206 22.37 23.86 -6.82
CA PRO A 206 21.07 24.50 -6.70
C PRO A 206 19.90 23.65 -7.20
N LEU A 207 20.06 22.96 -8.32
CA LEU A 207 19.05 22.08 -8.88
C LEU A 207 18.84 20.85 -7.99
N LYS A 208 19.92 20.24 -7.54
CA LYS A 208 19.87 19.08 -6.64
C LYS A 208 19.12 19.43 -5.32
N ASP A 209 19.44 20.56 -4.71
CA ASP A 209 18.81 20.98 -3.46
C ASP A 209 17.32 21.29 -3.66
N THR A 210 16.97 21.87 -4.80
CA THR A 210 15.56 22.12 -5.16
C THR A 210 14.79 20.82 -5.35
N ILE A 211 15.33 19.85 -6.11
CA ILE A 211 14.68 18.55 -6.31
C ILE A 211 14.51 17.82 -4.97
N ARG A 212 15.55 17.79 -4.13
CA ARG A 212 15.48 17.16 -2.82
C ARG A 212 14.45 17.78 -1.90
N ARG A 213 14.31 19.10 -1.93
CA ARG A 213 13.28 19.82 -1.18
C ARG A 213 11.88 19.44 -1.66
N LEU A 214 11.65 19.47 -2.98
CA LEU A 214 10.35 19.10 -3.56
C LEU A 214 9.95 17.64 -3.23
N ILE A 215 10.90 16.71 -3.30
CA ILE A 215 10.66 15.31 -2.94
C ILE A 215 10.30 15.19 -1.45
N ARG A 216 11.00 15.89 -0.55
CA ARG A 216 10.65 15.87 0.88
C ARG A 216 9.26 16.46 1.15
N GLU A 217 8.96 17.60 0.54
CA GLU A 217 7.63 18.23 0.64
C GLU A 217 6.52 17.26 0.16
N GLU A 218 6.79 16.51 -0.91
CA GLU A 218 5.86 15.50 -1.42
C GLU A 218 5.70 14.33 -0.44
N ILE A 219 6.80 13.77 0.08
CA ILE A 219 6.77 12.71 1.07
C ILE A 219 6.00 13.16 2.32
N GLU A 220 6.33 14.33 2.87
CA GLU A 220 5.65 14.89 4.06
C GLU A 220 4.15 15.12 3.81
N ARG A 221 3.78 15.56 2.61
CA ARG A 221 2.38 15.80 2.23
C ARG A 221 1.57 14.50 2.13
N THR A 222 2.21 13.41 1.74
CA THR A 222 1.55 12.14 1.44
C THR A 222 1.72 11.09 2.54
N ALA A 223 2.61 11.32 3.50
CA ALA A 223 2.85 10.39 4.60
C ALA A 223 1.58 10.15 5.42
N PRO A 224 1.14 8.90 5.57
CA PRO A 224 0.02 8.59 6.44
C PRO A 224 0.47 8.58 7.92
N ASP A 225 -0.44 8.96 8.83
CA ASP A 225 -0.18 8.89 10.28
C ASP A 225 0.03 7.43 10.74
N MET A 226 -0.60 6.49 10.07
CA MET A 226 -0.49 5.04 10.31
C MET A 226 -0.55 4.31 8.97
N ALA A 227 0.11 3.14 8.88
CA ALA A 227 0.08 2.35 7.67
C ALA A 227 -1.34 1.97 7.27
N ALA A 228 -1.55 1.92 5.98
CA ALA A 228 -2.84 1.64 5.40
C ALA A 228 -2.77 0.48 4.41
N ILE A 229 -3.83 -0.30 4.43
CA ILE A 229 -4.13 -1.34 3.44
C ILE A 229 -5.33 -0.86 2.63
N GLY A 230 -5.18 -0.83 1.32
CA GLY A 230 -6.24 -0.47 0.38
C GLY A 230 -7.38 -1.49 0.35
N ASN A 231 -8.27 -1.33 -0.62
CA ASN A 231 -9.43 -2.21 -0.77
C ASN A 231 -9.07 -3.49 -1.53
N ARG A 232 -9.80 -4.59 -1.30
CA ARG A 232 -9.66 -5.88 -1.99
C ARG A 232 -8.25 -6.46 -1.93
N VAL A 233 -7.51 -6.14 -0.87
CA VAL A 233 -6.16 -6.67 -0.63
C VAL A 233 -6.27 -8.06 -0.02
N LYS A 234 -5.43 -8.97 -0.52
CA LYS A 234 -5.34 -10.33 0.00
C LYS A 234 -3.96 -10.60 0.59
N ILE A 235 -3.91 -10.88 1.90
CA ILE A 235 -2.67 -11.20 2.62
C ILE A 235 -2.85 -12.56 3.26
N VAL A 236 -2.09 -13.55 2.80
CA VAL A 236 -2.22 -14.92 3.32
C VAL A 236 -0.87 -15.55 3.64
N ASN A 237 -0.80 -16.29 4.74
CA ASN A 237 0.38 -17.08 5.14
C ASN A 237 1.67 -16.22 5.24
N THR A 238 1.56 -14.98 5.66
CA THR A 238 2.67 -14.02 5.74
C THR A 238 3.12 -13.88 7.18
N LYS A 239 4.44 -13.93 7.41
CA LYS A 239 4.95 -13.93 8.78
C LYS A 239 4.92 -12.54 9.41
N GLU A 240 5.48 -11.53 8.75
CA GLU A 240 5.69 -10.22 9.35
C GLU A 240 5.48 -9.10 8.33
N ILE A 241 4.69 -8.11 8.72
CA ILE A 241 4.47 -6.87 7.95
C ILE A 241 4.62 -5.69 8.91
N THR A 242 5.65 -4.89 8.72
CA THR A 242 5.96 -3.74 9.57
C THR A 242 6.08 -2.47 8.71
N ASN A 243 5.47 -1.36 9.15
CA ASN A 243 5.62 -0.07 8.47
C ASN A 243 5.40 -0.17 6.94
N THR A 244 4.37 -0.89 6.50
CA THR A 244 4.16 -1.14 5.08
C THR A 244 2.80 -0.63 4.63
N VAL A 245 2.81 0.25 3.63
CA VAL A 245 1.59 0.73 2.95
C VAL A 245 1.31 -0.16 1.75
N ILE A 246 0.08 -0.64 1.65
CA ILE A 246 -0.36 -1.57 0.60
C ILE A 246 -1.58 -0.96 -0.09
N TYR A 247 -1.45 -0.74 -1.39
CA TYR A 247 -2.52 -0.16 -2.20
C TYR A 247 -3.55 -1.22 -2.62
N ASP A 248 -4.63 -0.78 -3.29
CA ASP A 248 -5.76 -1.62 -3.67
C ASP A 248 -5.35 -2.85 -4.52
N ASP A 249 -6.14 -3.92 -4.42
CA ASP A 249 -6.01 -5.12 -5.26
C ASP A 249 -4.64 -5.83 -5.19
N CYS A 250 -3.83 -5.58 -4.16
CA CYS A 250 -2.55 -6.25 -3.95
C CYS A 250 -2.75 -7.67 -3.39
N GLU A 251 -1.95 -8.62 -3.84
CA GLU A 251 -1.93 -9.98 -3.26
C GLU A 251 -0.56 -10.31 -2.68
N ILE A 252 -0.53 -10.70 -1.39
CA ILE A 252 0.66 -11.15 -0.67
C ILE A 252 0.42 -12.57 -0.21
N ALA A 253 1.18 -13.52 -0.75
CA ALA A 253 0.99 -14.95 -0.50
C ALA A 253 2.28 -15.61 -0.02
N GLY A 254 2.45 -15.72 1.30
CA GLY A 254 3.58 -16.42 1.91
C GLY A 254 4.87 -15.62 2.02
N ALA A 255 4.82 -14.32 2.01
CA ALA A 255 6.00 -13.48 2.26
C ALA A 255 6.58 -13.75 3.65
N ALA A 256 7.92 -13.77 3.75
CA ALA A 256 8.59 -13.95 5.02
C ALA A 256 8.61 -12.66 5.83
N ARG A 257 8.92 -11.52 5.21
CA ARG A 257 8.90 -10.21 5.86
C ARG A 257 8.77 -9.08 4.85
N LEU A 258 7.94 -8.10 5.18
CA LEU A 258 7.87 -6.80 4.54
C LEU A 258 8.09 -5.74 5.63
N SER A 259 9.08 -4.86 5.46
CA SER A 259 9.42 -3.83 6.44
C SER A 259 9.75 -2.51 5.75
N ASP A 260 9.09 -1.44 6.17
CA ASP A 260 9.27 -0.11 5.59
C ASP A 260 9.13 -0.14 4.04
N CYS A 261 7.97 -0.61 3.57
CA CYS A 261 7.70 -0.75 2.14
C CYS A 261 6.43 -0.02 1.70
N THR A 262 6.41 0.37 0.43
CA THR A 262 5.19 0.81 -0.26
C THR A 262 4.95 -0.11 -1.45
N LEU A 263 3.77 -0.76 -1.47
CA LEU A 263 3.32 -1.61 -2.58
C LEU A 263 2.26 -0.85 -3.36
N MET A 264 2.66 -0.23 -4.47
CA MET A 264 1.77 0.52 -5.36
C MET A 264 1.02 -0.48 -6.23
N SER A 265 -0.29 -0.55 -6.09
CA SER A 265 -1.13 -1.54 -6.76
C SER A 265 -2.50 -0.95 -7.08
N ASN A 266 -3.15 -1.43 -8.11
CA ASN A 266 -4.50 -1.04 -8.47
C ASN A 266 -5.22 -2.14 -9.27
N SER A 267 -6.51 -1.98 -9.53
CA SER A 267 -7.33 -2.99 -10.21
C SER A 267 -6.87 -3.37 -11.63
N ASN A 268 -6.14 -2.51 -12.31
CA ASN A 268 -5.64 -2.77 -13.67
C ASN A 268 -4.22 -3.35 -13.67
N ALA A 269 -3.47 -3.12 -12.59
CA ALA A 269 -2.07 -3.47 -12.47
C ALA A 269 -1.75 -3.88 -11.03
N SER A 270 -2.27 -5.04 -10.61
CA SER A 270 -2.10 -5.56 -9.26
C SER A 270 -0.66 -6.00 -9.00
N VAL A 271 -0.18 -5.75 -7.78
CA VAL A 271 1.11 -6.24 -7.30
C VAL A 271 0.93 -7.61 -6.65
N TYR A 272 1.85 -8.52 -6.95
CA TYR A 272 1.90 -9.84 -6.34
C TYR A 272 3.23 -10.07 -5.60
N ILE A 273 3.15 -10.41 -4.32
CA ILE A 273 4.31 -10.78 -3.50
C ILE A 273 4.17 -12.25 -3.09
N GLY A 274 5.10 -13.07 -3.56
CA GLY A 274 5.06 -14.53 -3.38
C GLY A 274 5.83 -15.04 -2.17
N THR A 275 5.91 -16.37 -2.10
CA THR A 275 6.43 -17.11 -0.96
C THR A 275 7.90 -16.82 -0.68
N GLY A 276 8.21 -16.63 0.60
CA GLY A 276 9.57 -16.47 1.12
C GLY A 276 10.23 -15.13 0.81
N VAL A 277 9.50 -14.19 0.18
CA VAL A 277 10.03 -12.86 -0.13
C VAL A 277 10.34 -12.10 1.16
N ILE A 278 11.50 -11.46 1.18
CA ILE A 278 11.91 -10.48 2.19
C ILE A 278 12.14 -9.15 1.47
N CYS A 279 11.41 -8.12 1.88
CA CYS A 279 11.52 -6.78 1.30
C CYS A 279 11.67 -5.76 2.42
N GLU A 280 12.70 -4.92 2.33
CA GLU A 280 13.03 -3.90 3.32
C GLU A 280 13.31 -2.55 2.64
N ASN A 281 12.82 -1.45 3.21
CA ASN A 281 13.06 -0.08 2.74
C ASN A 281 12.86 0.09 1.23
N SER A 282 11.76 -0.44 0.69
CA SER A 282 11.62 -0.55 -0.77
C SER A 282 10.24 -0.11 -1.25
N ILE A 283 10.20 0.38 -2.48
CA ILE A 283 8.96 0.76 -3.17
C ILE A 283 8.77 -0.15 -4.38
N ILE A 284 7.60 -0.75 -4.50
CA ILE A 284 7.24 -1.68 -5.57
C ILE A 284 6.12 -1.06 -6.40
N GLY A 285 6.41 -0.82 -7.67
CA GLY A 285 5.48 -0.23 -8.63
C GLY A 285 4.41 -1.18 -9.15
N ASP A 286 3.37 -0.60 -9.70
CA ASP A 286 2.17 -1.25 -10.20
C ASP A 286 2.45 -2.45 -11.12
N GLY A 287 1.65 -3.50 -11.00
CA GLY A 287 1.70 -4.67 -11.87
C GLY A 287 2.94 -5.55 -11.72
N SER A 288 3.75 -5.28 -10.71
CA SER A 288 4.99 -6.06 -10.49
C SER A 288 4.73 -7.34 -9.70
N SER A 289 5.56 -8.35 -9.97
CA SER A 289 5.46 -9.65 -9.32
C SER A 289 6.81 -10.06 -8.75
N ILE A 290 6.90 -10.15 -7.43
CA ILE A 290 8.11 -10.53 -6.69
C ILE A 290 7.88 -11.92 -6.10
N ILE A 291 8.65 -12.90 -6.56
CA ILE A 291 8.41 -14.33 -6.23
C ILE A 291 9.71 -15.06 -5.86
N ASN A 292 9.58 -16.28 -5.41
CA ASN A 292 10.71 -17.24 -5.27
C ASN A 292 11.78 -16.83 -4.25
N SER A 293 11.34 -16.42 -3.07
CA SER A 293 12.25 -16.10 -1.95
C SER A 293 13.29 -15.01 -2.25
N VAL A 294 12.92 -14.04 -3.07
CA VAL A 294 13.76 -12.87 -3.35
C VAL A 294 13.99 -12.10 -2.04
N LYS A 295 15.22 -11.67 -1.83
CA LYS A 295 15.58 -10.70 -0.79
C LYS A 295 15.93 -9.37 -1.44
N MET A 296 15.20 -8.33 -1.05
CA MET A 296 15.34 -6.95 -1.54
C MET A 296 15.54 -6.01 -0.36
N GLN A 297 16.42 -5.04 -0.57
CA GLN A 297 16.65 -3.98 0.40
C GLN A 297 17.05 -2.70 -0.34
N ASP A 298 16.51 -1.55 0.09
CA ASP A 298 16.80 -0.24 -0.48
C ASP A 298 16.60 -0.22 -2.02
N CYS A 299 15.44 -0.73 -2.46
CA CYS A 299 15.15 -0.92 -3.88
C CYS A 299 13.93 -0.13 -4.33
N PHE A 300 13.96 0.34 -5.57
CA PHE A 300 12.79 0.77 -6.31
C PHE A 300 12.54 -0.21 -7.46
N VAL A 301 11.41 -0.88 -7.42
CA VAL A 301 10.93 -1.74 -8.51
C VAL A 301 9.96 -0.94 -9.35
N GLY A 302 10.27 -0.74 -10.62
CA GLY A 302 9.38 -0.04 -11.54
C GLY A 302 8.11 -0.82 -11.85
N GLU A 303 7.27 -0.25 -12.69
CA GLU A 303 6.01 -0.86 -13.12
C GLU A 303 6.22 -2.15 -13.91
N ALA A 304 5.31 -3.12 -13.77
CA ALA A 304 5.25 -4.37 -14.53
C ALA A 304 6.54 -5.20 -14.54
N CYS A 305 7.34 -5.15 -13.49
CA CYS A 305 8.55 -5.97 -13.32
C CYS A 305 8.23 -7.39 -12.81
N LYS A 306 9.05 -8.37 -13.25
CA LYS A 306 8.92 -9.78 -12.83
C LYS A 306 10.27 -10.40 -12.52
#